data_b7566ebb5626435ecb9bd2a52073a4d2
#
_entry.id   b7566ebb5626435ecb9bd2a52073a4d2
#
_cell.length_a   1.000
_cell.length_b   1.000
_cell.length_c   1.000
_cell.angle_alpha   90.00
_cell.angle_beta   90.00
_cell.angle_gamma   90.00
#
_symmetry.space_group_name_H-M   'P 1'
#
loop_
_entity.id
_entity.type
_entity.pdbx_description
1 polymer ?
#
loop_
_entity_poly.entity_id
_entity_poly.type
_entity_poly.pdbx_seq_one_letter_code
_entity_poly.pdbx_strand_id
1 'polypeptide(L)'
;MSVAEVAREAGVNRSFVYDILRGKSRLPNLDKLTRISAVVKVDLEWLLTGKGRLDGDDPITEDYHNDFVAIQYVSARPSMGGGAIVEDEERTGRDFHFRRAWIRDRLKAAPSMLRVMAVQGDSMLPTLNDGDVILIDMNQRNPVPPGVFVLHDGMGLVAKRLEHVPMSDPPRVRIISDNHQYSPYEGTADEINIIGRVRWYGREM
;
A
#
# COMPACT_ATOMS: atom_id res chain seq x y z
N MET A 1 -19.18 6.75 -35.88
CA MET A 1 -19.76 8.08 -36.10
C MET A 1 -18.88 8.91 -37.05
N SER A 2 -19.46 9.65 -37.96
CA SER A 2 -18.73 10.60 -38.83
C SER A 2 -18.43 11.91 -38.07
N VAL A 3 -17.40 12.67 -38.50
CA VAL A 3 -17.07 13.98 -37.92
C VAL A 3 -18.26 14.94 -37.92
N ALA A 4 -19.13 14.81 -38.91
CA ALA A 4 -20.34 15.62 -39.02
C ALA A 4 -21.39 15.26 -37.95
N GLU A 5 -21.53 13.99 -37.62
CA GLU A 5 -22.46 13.52 -36.59
C GLU A 5 -21.95 13.91 -35.20
N VAL A 6 -20.67 13.70 -34.93
CA VAL A 6 -20.02 14.12 -33.65
C VAL A 6 -20.22 15.64 -33.44
N ALA A 7 -19.93 16.45 -34.45
CA ALA A 7 -20.08 17.91 -34.35
C ALA A 7 -21.51 18.34 -34.06
N ARG A 8 -22.48 17.69 -34.72
CA ARG A 8 -23.91 17.96 -34.53
C ARG A 8 -24.38 17.57 -33.13
N GLU A 9 -24.04 16.37 -32.67
CA GLU A 9 -24.48 15.85 -31.36
C GLU A 9 -23.82 16.60 -30.22
N ALA A 10 -22.54 16.96 -30.35
CA ALA A 10 -21.82 17.73 -29.34
C ALA A 10 -22.19 19.25 -29.38
N GLY A 11 -22.97 19.71 -30.36
CA GLY A 11 -23.30 21.13 -30.51
C GLY A 11 -22.07 22.01 -30.78
N VAL A 12 -21.11 21.50 -31.53
CA VAL A 12 -19.85 22.20 -31.86
C VAL A 12 -19.70 22.36 -33.37
N ASN A 13 -18.84 23.31 -33.80
CA ASN A 13 -18.60 23.50 -35.22
C ASN A 13 -17.74 22.38 -35.79
N ARG A 14 -18.03 21.92 -37.01
CA ARG A 14 -17.26 20.91 -37.75
C ARG A 14 -15.78 21.25 -37.86
N SER A 15 -15.44 22.52 -38.08
CA SER A 15 -14.04 22.96 -38.16
C SER A 15 -13.29 22.72 -36.86
N PHE A 16 -13.95 22.89 -35.72
CA PHE A 16 -13.36 22.63 -34.41
C PHE A 16 -12.94 21.16 -34.24
N VAL A 17 -13.78 20.20 -34.66
CA VAL A 17 -13.47 18.78 -34.63
C VAL A 17 -12.29 18.44 -35.56
N TYR A 18 -12.26 19.02 -36.75
CA TYR A 18 -11.15 18.85 -37.69
C TYR A 18 -9.84 19.43 -37.17
N ASP A 19 -9.88 20.57 -36.46
CA ASP A 19 -8.69 21.22 -35.92
C ASP A 19 -8.06 20.38 -34.78
N ILE A 20 -8.90 19.71 -33.97
CA ILE A 20 -8.44 18.74 -32.98
C ILE A 20 -7.77 17.55 -33.67
N LEU A 21 -8.44 16.91 -34.64
CA LEU A 21 -7.92 15.74 -35.35
C LEU A 21 -6.61 16.03 -36.09
N ARG A 22 -6.36 17.29 -36.51
CA ARG A 22 -5.14 17.73 -37.18
C ARG A 22 -4.07 18.26 -36.22
N GLY A 23 -4.35 18.26 -34.89
CA GLY A 23 -3.42 18.80 -33.90
C GLY A 23 -3.12 20.30 -34.04
N LYS A 24 -4.01 21.06 -34.71
CA LYS A 24 -3.82 22.51 -34.94
C LYS A 24 -4.17 23.38 -33.73
N SER A 25 -4.95 22.85 -32.78
CA SER A 25 -5.34 23.60 -31.58
C SER A 25 -4.41 23.29 -30.43
N ARG A 26 -3.56 24.24 -30.03
CA ARG A 26 -2.65 24.09 -28.88
C ARG A 26 -3.36 24.15 -27.52
N LEU A 27 -4.53 24.82 -27.44
CA LEU A 27 -5.36 24.93 -26.24
C LEU A 27 -6.83 24.91 -26.69
N PRO A 28 -7.42 23.73 -26.92
CA PRO A 28 -8.82 23.62 -27.30
C PRO A 28 -9.72 24.04 -26.14
N ASN A 29 -10.89 24.62 -26.48
CA ASN A 29 -11.88 25.02 -25.48
C ASN A 29 -12.39 23.79 -24.71
N LEU A 30 -12.19 23.77 -23.40
CA LEU A 30 -12.48 22.65 -22.53
C LEU A 30 -13.96 22.26 -22.52
N ASP A 31 -14.88 23.25 -22.53
CA ASP A 31 -16.33 23.00 -22.57
C ASP A 31 -16.74 22.25 -23.85
N LYS A 32 -16.19 22.65 -25.00
CA LYS A 32 -16.44 21.96 -26.28
C LYS A 32 -15.83 20.55 -26.30
N LEU A 33 -14.65 20.36 -25.70
CA LEU A 33 -14.03 19.05 -25.59
C LEU A 33 -14.82 18.10 -24.67
N THR A 34 -15.33 18.60 -23.55
CA THR A 34 -16.19 17.83 -22.64
C THR A 34 -17.45 17.34 -23.35
N ARG A 35 -18.08 18.18 -24.19
CA ARG A 35 -19.24 17.76 -24.99
C ARG A 35 -18.88 16.70 -26.04
N ILE A 36 -17.74 16.85 -26.70
CA ILE A 36 -17.25 15.85 -27.65
C ILE A 36 -16.97 14.52 -26.93
N SER A 37 -16.25 14.54 -25.78
CA SER A 37 -15.95 13.36 -25.02
C SER A 37 -17.19 12.56 -24.60
N ALA A 38 -18.24 13.28 -24.18
CA ALA A 38 -19.53 12.68 -23.84
C ALA A 38 -20.23 12.01 -25.07
N VAL A 39 -20.14 12.60 -26.23
CA VAL A 39 -20.75 12.06 -27.46
C VAL A 39 -19.98 10.85 -27.99
N VAL A 40 -18.65 10.91 -27.99
CA VAL A 40 -17.80 9.80 -28.49
C VAL A 40 -17.52 8.76 -27.44
N LYS A 41 -17.98 8.98 -26.21
CA LYS A 41 -17.77 8.11 -25.04
C LYS A 41 -16.27 7.82 -24.79
N VAL A 42 -15.46 8.86 -24.83
CA VAL A 42 -14.01 8.79 -24.63
C VAL A 42 -13.64 9.69 -23.47
N ASP A 43 -12.70 9.25 -22.63
CA ASP A 43 -12.22 10.04 -21.50
C ASP A 43 -11.64 11.39 -21.95
N LEU A 44 -11.96 12.46 -21.20
CA LEU A 44 -11.54 13.83 -21.54
C LEU A 44 -10.02 14.00 -21.44
N GLU A 45 -9.37 13.34 -20.47
CA GLU A 45 -7.92 13.37 -20.30
C GLU A 45 -7.21 12.69 -21.47
N TRP A 46 -7.76 11.56 -21.95
CA TRP A 46 -7.26 10.91 -23.16
C TRP A 46 -7.39 11.82 -24.39
N LEU A 47 -8.51 12.50 -24.51
CA LEU A 47 -8.79 13.40 -25.63
C LEU A 47 -7.84 14.62 -25.64
N LEU A 48 -7.37 15.04 -24.46
CA LEU A 48 -6.44 16.17 -24.28
C LEU A 48 -4.98 15.78 -24.41
N THR A 49 -4.59 14.62 -23.89
CA THR A 49 -3.18 14.27 -23.66
C THR A 49 -2.71 13.07 -24.47
N GLY A 50 -3.64 12.28 -25.01
CA GLY A 50 -3.36 10.97 -25.59
C GLY A 50 -2.92 9.92 -24.56
N LYS A 51 -2.97 10.27 -23.27
CA LYS A 51 -2.65 9.39 -22.14
C LYS A 51 -3.93 9.09 -21.38
N GLY A 52 -4.08 7.88 -20.88
CA GLY A 52 -5.33 7.42 -20.27
C GLY A 52 -6.05 6.41 -21.16
N ARG A 53 -7.35 6.20 -20.92
CA ARG A 53 -8.14 5.16 -21.61
C ARG A 53 -9.01 5.73 -22.72
N LEU A 54 -9.23 4.90 -23.76
CA LEU A 54 -10.09 5.21 -24.88
C LEU A 54 -11.59 5.10 -24.55
N ASP A 55 -11.96 4.25 -23.58
CA ASP A 55 -13.36 3.88 -23.31
C ASP A 55 -13.92 4.66 -22.12
N GLY A 56 -14.84 5.57 -22.40
CA GLY A 56 -15.54 6.41 -21.40
C GLY A 56 -16.70 5.73 -20.67
N ASP A 57 -17.00 4.46 -20.95
CA ASP A 57 -18.21 3.76 -20.49
C ASP A 57 -17.97 2.61 -19.50
N ASP A 58 -16.78 2.52 -18.90
CA ASP A 58 -16.57 1.51 -17.85
C ASP A 58 -16.59 2.18 -16.46
N PRO A 59 -17.73 2.17 -15.75
CA PRO A 59 -17.84 2.72 -14.38
C PRO A 59 -16.94 1.98 -13.37
N ILE A 60 -16.25 0.93 -13.84
CA ILE A 60 -15.41 0.08 -13.00
C ILE A 60 -14.00 0.67 -12.80
N THR A 61 -13.55 1.64 -13.61
CA THR A 61 -12.13 2.01 -13.66
C THR A 61 -11.75 3.34 -12.99
N GLU A 62 -12.62 4.32 -12.88
CA GLU A 62 -12.36 5.48 -12.01
C GLU A 62 -12.33 5.12 -10.54
N ASP A 63 -13.09 4.09 -10.16
CA ASP A 63 -13.12 3.57 -8.79
C ASP A 63 -11.89 2.71 -8.45
N TYR A 64 -11.28 1.99 -9.42
CA TYR A 64 -10.16 1.09 -9.12
C TYR A 64 -8.90 1.81 -8.63
N HIS A 65 -8.53 2.94 -9.21
CA HIS A 65 -7.36 3.72 -8.74
C HIS A 65 -7.62 4.38 -7.38
N ASN A 66 -8.86 4.71 -7.08
CA ASN A 66 -9.25 5.30 -5.80
C ASN A 66 -9.56 4.23 -4.74
N ASP A 67 -9.84 2.98 -5.16
CA ASP A 67 -10.21 1.87 -4.30
C ASP A 67 -8.99 1.17 -3.67
N PHE A 68 -7.80 1.35 -4.24
CA PHE A 68 -6.56 0.78 -3.73
C PHE A 68 -5.65 1.86 -3.14
N VAL A 69 -4.83 1.45 -2.20
CA VAL A 69 -3.77 2.27 -1.63
C VAL A 69 -2.46 1.49 -1.66
N ALA A 70 -1.41 2.14 -2.14
CA ALA A 70 -0.06 1.60 -2.10
C ALA A 70 0.46 1.65 -0.67
N ILE A 71 0.97 0.52 -0.19
CA ILE A 71 1.67 0.40 1.08
C ILE A 71 3.13 0.11 0.78
N GLN A 72 3.98 0.95 1.35
CA GLN A 72 5.41 0.92 1.11
C GLN A 72 6.03 -0.40 1.58
N TYR A 73 6.84 -1.01 0.70
CA TYR A 73 7.71 -2.13 1.06
C TYR A 73 8.98 -1.61 1.72
N VAL A 74 9.36 -2.19 2.84
CA VAL A 74 10.60 -1.88 3.57
C VAL A 74 11.48 -3.12 3.64
N SER A 75 12.77 -2.93 3.48
CA SER A 75 13.76 -4.00 3.62
C SER A 75 14.22 -4.11 5.07
N ALA A 76 14.33 -5.33 5.57
CA ALA A 76 14.87 -5.62 6.91
C ALA A 76 16.40 -5.59 6.91
N ARG A 77 17.01 -4.48 6.44
CA ARG A 77 18.47 -4.35 6.54
C ARG A 77 18.88 -3.86 7.92
N PRO A 78 19.97 -4.39 8.51
CA PRO A 78 20.52 -3.87 9.75
C PRO A 78 20.96 -2.41 9.52
N SER A 79 20.29 -1.46 10.18
CA SER A 79 20.79 -0.09 10.22
C SER A 79 21.85 0.02 11.30
N MET A 80 23.01 0.55 10.96
CA MET A 80 24.08 0.84 11.93
C MET A 80 23.69 2.08 12.77
N GLY A 81 22.69 1.96 13.62
CA GLY A 81 22.32 2.98 14.60
C GLY A 81 20.82 3.16 14.78
N GLY A 82 20.33 2.93 15.99
CA GLY A 82 19.07 3.46 16.50
C GLY A 82 17.78 2.69 16.21
N GLY A 83 17.82 1.53 15.53
CA GLY A 83 16.64 0.64 15.45
C GLY A 83 15.39 1.23 14.79
N ALA A 84 15.54 2.25 13.93
CA ALA A 84 14.45 2.74 13.10
C ALA A 84 14.31 1.87 11.83
N ILE A 85 13.09 1.76 11.32
CA ILE A 85 12.89 1.30 9.94
C ILE A 85 13.64 2.30 9.06
N VAL A 86 14.73 1.88 8.44
CA VAL A 86 15.36 2.67 7.40
C VAL A 86 14.41 2.60 6.21
N GLU A 87 13.76 3.71 5.89
CA GLU A 87 13.12 3.88 4.60
C GLU A 87 14.25 3.80 3.58
N ASP A 88 14.35 2.67 2.89
CA ASP A 88 15.31 2.50 1.81
C ASP A 88 14.96 3.56 0.78
N GLU A 89 15.82 4.59 0.62
CA GLU A 89 15.62 5.65 -0.37
C GLU A 89 15.62 5.10 -1.80
N GLU A 90 16.13 3.90 -2.01
CA GLU A 90 15.87 3.12 -3.19
C GLU A 90 14.42 2.57 -3.12
N ARG A 91 13.48 3.39 -3.57
CA ARG A 91 12.14 2.93 -3.92
C ARG A 91 12.27 1.77 -4.90
N THR A 92 12.28 0.56 -4.38
CA THR A 92 12.44 -0.68 -5.19
C THR A 92 11.25 -0.93 -6.11
N GLY A 93 10.29 0.01 -6.20
CA GLY A 93 9.10 -0.11 -7.05
C GLY A 93 8.18 -1.27 -6.70
N ARG A 94 8.33 -1.86 -5.50
CA ARG A 94 7.56 -3.01 -5.01
C ARG A 94 6.51 -2.58 -3.98
N ASP A 95 5.69 -1.58 -4.32
CA ASP A 95 4.57 -1.24 -3.46
C ASP A 95 3.49 -2.32 -3.53
N PHE A 96 2.95 -2.69 -2.37
CA PHE A 96 1.81 -3.61 -2.29
C PHE A 96 0.53 -2.80 -2.26
N HIS A 97 -0.42 -3.18 -3.13
CA HIS A 97 -1.68 -2.48 -3.24
C HIS A 97 -2.79 -3.24 -2.51
N PHE A 98 -3.40 -2.58 -1.54
CA PHE A 98 -4.53 -3.13 -0.76
C PHE A 98 -5.78 -2.29 -0.97
N ARG A 99 -6.96 -2.93 -0.93
CA ARG A 99 -8.22 -2.20 -0.98
C ARG A 99 -8.37 -1.27 0.21
N ARG A 100 -8.67 0.02 -0.04
CA ARG A 100 -8.91 1.02 1.01
C ARG A 100 -9.99 0.58 1.99
N ALA A 101 -11.09 0.03 1.47
CA ALA A 101 -12.20 -0.48 2.28
C ALA A 101 -11.72 -1.58 3.23
N TRP A 102 -10.87 -2.50 2.77
CA TRP A 102 -10.34 -3.55 3.63
C TRP A 102 -9.44 -3.01 4.75
N ILE A 103 -8.55 -2.05 4.44
CA ILE A 103 -7.70 -1.40 5.45
C ILE A 103 -8.56 -0.65 6.47
N ARG A 104 -9.54 0.15 5.99
CA ARG A 104 -10.42 0.94 6.85
C ARG A 104 -11.29 0.06 7.74
N ASP A 105 -11.96 -0.92 7.16
CA ASP A 105 -13.06 -1.64 7.82
C ASP A 105 -12.56 -2.85 8.64
N ARG A 106 -11.53 -3.54 8.13
CA ARG A 106 -10.98 -4.76 8.77
C ARG A 106 -9.78 -4.46 9.64
N LEU A 107 -8.82 -3.66 9.17
CA LEU A 107 -7.63 -3.34 9.95
C LEU A 107 -7.86 -2.14 10.87
N LYS A 108 -8.75 -1.22 10.49
CA LYS A 108 -8.98 0.07 11.18
C LYS A 108 -7.68 0.85 11.37
N ALA A 109 -6.83 0.83 10.35
CA ALA A 109 -5.50 1.42 10.36
C ALA A 109 -5.40 2.56 9.35
N ALA A 110 -4.53 3.53 9.61
CA ALA A 110 -4.17 4.56 8.64
C ALA A 110 -3.13 3.98 7.66
N PRO A 111 -3.33 4.10 6.34
CA PRO A 111 -2.38 3.57 5.35
C PRO A 111 -0.94 4.07 5.53
N SER A 112 -0.77 5.33 5.94
CA SER A 112 0.55 5.93 6.22
C SER A 112 1.32 5.23 7.33
N MET A 113 0.62 4.54 8.24
CA MET A 113 1.20 3.80 9.37
C MET A 113 1.38 2.31 9.06
N LEU A 114 1.10 1.89 7.85
CA LEU A 114 1.30 0.51 7.42
C LEU A 114 2.61 0.37 6.65
N ARG A 115 3.29 -0.77 6.83
CA ARG A 115 4.46 -1.15 6.05
C ARG A 115 4.37 -2.63 5.69
N VAL A 116 5.00 -2.98 4.58
CA VAL A 116 5.13 -4.37 4.12
C VAL A 116 6.60 -4.75 4.15
N MET A 117 6.92 -5.95 4.63
CA MET A 117 8.27 -6.49 4.57
C MET A 117 8.25 -8.01 4.38
N ALA A 118 9.36 -8.57 3.88
CA ALA A 118 9.55 -10.01 3.85
C ALA A 118 10.07 -10.52 5.19
N VAL A 119 9.60 -11.70 5.58
CA VAL A 119 10.12 -12.48 6.71
C VAL A 119 11.40 -13.18 6.27
N GLN A 120 12.40 -13.20 7.13
CA GLN A 120 13.63 -13.95 6.93
C GLN A 120 13.86 -14.95 8.07
N GLY A 121 14.30 -16.15 7.68
CA GLY A 121 14.59 -17.23 8.63
C GLY A 121 13.35 -18.02 9.04
N ASP A 122 13.57 -18.94 9.99
CA ASP A 122 12.63 -19.98 10.37
C ASP A 122 12.11 -19.86 11.81
N SER A 123 12.50 -18.82 12.52
CA SER A 123 12.18 -18.66 13.96
C SER A 123 10.68 -18.56 14.26
N MET A 124 9.86 -18.25 13.26
CA MET A 124 8.40 -18.13 13.41
C MET A 124 7.63 -19.29 12.76
N LEU A 125 8.32 -20.38 12.40
CA LEU A 125 7.66 -21.62 11.95
C LEU A 125 6.78 -22.21 13.07
N PRO A 126 5.60 -22.76 12.72
CA PRO A 126 4.98 -22.86 11.40
C PRO A 126 4.13 -21.64 11.01
N THR A 127 4.05 -20.61 11.85
CA THR A 127 3.19 -19.45 11.65
C THR A 127 3.61 -18.64 10.43
N LEU A 128 4.90 -18.27 10.37
CA LEU A 128 5.51 -17.56 9.24
C LEU A 128 6.69 -18.37 8.71
N ASN A 129 6.79 -18.48 7.39
CA ASN A 129 7.90 -19.11 6.70
C ASN A 129 8.90 -18.05 6.20
N ASP A 130 10.10 -18.50 5.92
CA ASP A 130 11.07 -17.70 5.18
C ASP A 130 10.48 -17.28 3.81
N GLY A 131 10.60 -16.00 3.47
CA GLY A 131 10.03 -15.42 2.25
C GLY A 131 8.56 -14.98 2.35
N ASP A 132 7.83 -15.30 3.42
CA ASP A 132 6.49 -14.74 3.63
C ASP A 132 6.54 -13.22 3.66
N VAL A 133 5.50 -12.59 3.13
CA VAL A 133 5.33 -11.14 3.17
C VAL A 133 4.35 -10.78 4.28
N ILE A 134 4.73 -9.86 5.16
CA ILE A 134 3.88 -9.42 6.28
C ILE A 134 3.50 -7.95 6.17
N LEU A 135 2.27 -7.63 6.60
CA LEU A 135 1.76 -6.26 6.75
C LEU A 135 1.80 -5.85 8.22
N ILE A 136 2.49 -4.76 8.52
CA ILE A 136 2.78 -4.26 9.85
C ILE A 136 2.00 -2.96 10.09
N ASP A 137 1.34 -2.87 11.23
CA ASP A 137 0.70 -1.65 11.73
C ASP A 137 1.59 -1.00 12.80
N MET A 138 2.27 0.08 12.43
CA MET A 138 3.22 0.79 13.31
C MET A 138 2.54 1.59 14.43
N ASN A 139 1.21 1.78 14.37
CA ASN A 139 0.46 2.36 15.48
C ASN A 139 0.24 1.38 16.62
N GLN A 140 0.34 0.08 16.37
CA GLN A 140 0.10 -0.96 17.37
C GLN A 140 1.43 -1.51 17.91
N ARG A 141 1.96 -0.84 18.91
CA ARG A 141 3.21 -1.25 19.57
C ARG A 141 3.01 -1.89 20.94
N ASN A 142 1.77 -1.85 21.46
CA ASN A 142 1.46 -2.47 22.75
C ASN A 142 1.19 -3.97 22.55
N PRO A 143 1.88 -4.88 23.29
CA PRO A 143 1.67 -6.32 23.18
C PRO A 143 0.42 -6.84 23.92
N VAL A 144 -0.51 -5.95 24.27
CA VAL A 144 -1.82 -6.30 24.82
C VAL A 144 -2.92 -5.98 23.80
N PRO A 145 -3.68 -6.98 23.32
CA PRO A 145 -3.56 -8.42 23.56
C PRO A 145 -2.30 -9.01 22.90
N PRO A 146 -1.85 -10.22 23.28
CA PRO A 146 -0.72 -10.91 22.68
C PRO A 146 -0.86 -11.07 21.17
N GLY A 147 0.25 -11.17 20.45
CA GLY A 147 0.26 -11.34 19.00
C GLY A 147 1.65 -11.36 18.40
N VAL A 148 1.73 -11.40 17.07
CA VAL A 148 3.00 -11.32 16.35
C VAL A 148 3.34 -9.86 16.09
N PHE A 149 4.58 -9.48 16.40
CA PHE A 149 5.11 -8.12 16.25
C PHE A 149 6.44 -8.14 15.52
N VAL A 150 6.77 -7.05 14.88
CA VAL A 150 8.13 -6.75 14.44
C VAL A 150 8.79 -5.89 15.49
N LEU A 151 9.99 -6.27 15.90
CA LEU A 151 10.82 -5.53 16.85
C LEU A 151 12.27 -5.49 16.35
N HIS A 152 13.06 -4.58 16.91
CA HIS A 152 14.50 -4.56 16.72
C HIS A 152 15.16 -5.22 17.92
N ASP A 153 15.95 -6.29 17.67
CA ASP A 153 16.58 -7.11 18.69
C ASP A 153 18.04 -6.72 19.04
N GLY A 154 18.47 -5.55 18.53
CA GLY A 154 19.84 -5.07 18.63
C GLY A 154 20.70 -5.40 17.41
N MET A 155 20.32 -6.38 16.61
CA MET A 155 21.03 -6.80 15.39
C MET A 155 20.23 -6.48 14.12
N GLY A 156 18.89 -6.47 14.21
CA GLY A 156 18.02 -6.22 13.05
C GLY A 156 16.55 -6.26 13.39
N LEU A 157 15.72 -6.20 12.35
CA LEU A 157 14.28 -6.37 12.47
C LEU A 157 13.92 -7.85 12.47
N VAL A 158 13.21 -8.29 13.50
CA VAL A 158 12.76 -9.68 13.65
C VAL A 158 11.27 -9.72 13.94
N ALA A 159 10.60 -10.75 13.44
CA ALA A 159 9.23 -11.06 13.81
C ALA A 159 9.23 -12.02 15.01
N LYS A 160 8.47 -11.70 16.05
CA LYS A 160 8.32 -12.52 17.26
C LYS A 160 6.91 -12.43 17.81
N ARG A 161 6.49 -13.44 18.56
CA ARG A 161 5.28 -13.37 19.36
C ARG A 161 5.58 -12.65 20.66
N LEU A 162 4.80 -11.62 20.96
CA LEU A 162 4.94 -10.86 22.18
C LEU A 162 3.71 -11.06 23.08
N GLU A 163 3.98 -11.21 24.37
CA GLU A 163 2.97 -11.21 25.41
C GLU A 163 3.46 -10.40 26.63
N HIS A 164 2.54 -9.66 27.24
CA HIS A 164 2.82 -8.96 28.50
C HIS A 164 2.93 -9.97 29.64
N VAL A 165 3.95 -9.83 30.50
CA VAL A 165 4.11 -10.63 31.72
C VAL A 165 3.29 -9.97 32.84
N PRO A 166 2.20 -10.60 33.30
CA PRO A 166 1.37 -10.03 34.37
C PRO A 166 2.14 -9.84 35.67
N MET A 167 1.78 -8.79 36.43
CA MET A 167 2.34 -8.50 37.77
C MET A 167 3.88 -8.32 37.80
N SER A 168 4.50 -7.99 36.68
CA SER A 168 5.92 -7.65 36.65
C SER A 168 6.12 -6.18 36.97
N ASP A 169 7.10 -5.87 37.82
CA ASP A 169 7.54 -4.51 38.14
C ASP A 169 9.08 -4.47 38.08
N PRO A 170 9.68 -3.76 37.11
CA PRO A 170 9.03 -3.02 36.02
C PRO A 170 8.27 -3.92 35.03
N PRO A 171 7.30 -3.37 34.24
CA PRO A 171 6.55 -4.13 33.26
C PRO A 171 7.45 -4.85 32.26
N ARG A 172 7.24 -6.16 32.09
CA ARG A 172 8.02 -7.02 31.19
C ARG A 172 7.20 -7.58 30.06
N VAL A 173 7.88 -7.84 28.97
CA VAL A 173 7.33 -8.48 27.78
C VAL A 173 8.12 -9.77 27.55
N ARG A 174 7.40 -10.86 27.33
CA ARG A 174 7.98 -12.13 26.90
C ARG A 174 8.02 -12.17 25.39
N ILE A 175 9.20 -12.48 24.84
CA ILE A 175 9.50 -12.58 23.43
C ILE A 175 9.65 -14.06 23.08
N ILE A 176 8.79 -14.54 22.19
CA ILE A 176 8.65 -15.96 21.87
C ILE A 176 8.83 -16.14 20.37
N SER A 177 9.64 -17.12 20.01
CA SER A 177 9.66 -17.68 18.66
C SER A 177 8.60 -18.79 18.57
N ASP A 178 7.79 -18.80 17.51
CA ASP A 178 6.81 -19.88 17.32
C ASP A 178 7.51 -21.21 16.99
N ASN A 179 8.74 -21.16 16.50
CA ASN A 179 9.60 -22.33 16.37
C ASN A 179 10.24 -22.66 17.72
N HIS A 180 9.85 -23.79 18.29
CA HIS A 180 10.29 -24.26 19.62
C HIS A 180 11.79 -24.57 19.72
N GLN A 181 12.53 -24.56 18.64
CA GLN A 181 14.00 -24.68 18.65
C GLN A 181 14.67 -23.41 19.24
N TYR A 182 13.95 -22.30 19.29
CA TYR A 182 14.41 -21.03 19.84
C TYR A 182 13.81 -20.81 21.22
N SER A 183 14.66 -20.60 22.22
CA SER A 183 14.21 -20.33 23.58
C SER A 183 13.58 -18.96 23.72
N PRO A 184 12.46 -18.82 24.44
CA PRO A 184 11.90 -17.52 24.75
C PRO A 184 12.80 -16.73 25.71
N TYR A 185 12.70 -15.41 25.67
CA TYR A 185 13.37 -14.51 26.59
C TYR A 185 12.46 -13.36 26.99
N GLU A 186 12.85 -12.61 28.01
CA GLU A 186 12.07 -11.48 28.52
C GLU A 186 12.92 -10.22 28.55
N GLY A 187 12.26 -9.10 28.32
CA GLY A 187 12.86 -7.77 28.46
C GLY A 187 11.86 -6.78 29.02
N THR A 188 12.33 -5.66 29.50
CA THR A 188 11.48 -4.55 29.90
C THR A 188 10.97 -3.79 28.67
N ALA A 189 9.90 -3.03 28.82
CA ALA A 189 9.33 -2.24 27.75
C ALA A 189 10.35 -1.22 27.15
N ASP A 190 11.30 -0.76 27.97
CA ASP A 190 12.33 0.21 27.57
C ASP A 190 13.49 -0.46 26.80
N GLU A 191 13.72 -1.75 27.03
CA GLU A 191 14.78 -2.52 26.35
C GLU A 191 14.34 -3.03 24.98
N ILE A 192 13.02 -3.13 24.74
CA ILE A 192 12.47 -3.72 23.53
C ILE A 192 11.94 -2.60 22.61
N ASN A 193 12.55 -2.44 21.45
CA ASN A 193 12.05 -1.53 20.43
C ASN A 193 11.01 -2.21 19.55
N ILE A 194 9.74 -2.12 19.93
CA ILE A 194 8.61 -2.66 19.15
C ILE A 194 8.28 -1.69 18.01
N ILE A 195 8.41 -2.15 16.78
CA ILE A 195 8.13 -1.40 15.56
C ILE A 195 6.64 -1.37 15.26
N GLY A 196 5.98 -2.52 15.34
CA GLY A 196 4.54 -2.62 15.09
C GLY A 196 4.02 -4.05 15.10
N ARG A 197 2.70 -4.17 15.03
CA ARG A 197 1.98 -5.45 15.05
C ARG A 197 1.78 -6.00 13.66
N VAL A 198 2.05 -7.28 13.44
CA VAL A 198 1.71 -7.99 12.21
C VAL A 198 0.20 -8.17 12.12
N ARG A 199 -0.42 -7.70 11.03
CA ARG A 199 -1.87 -7.70 10.83
C ARG A 199 -2.33 -8.65 9.73
N TRP A 200 -1.43 -9.02 8.86
CA TRP A 200 -1.69 -9.91 7.73
C TRP A 200 -0.37 -10.49 7.21
N TYR A 201 -0.45 -11.64 6.59
CA TYR A 201 0.67 -12.20 5.83
C TYR A 201 0.17 -12.82 4.52
N GLY A 202 1.06 -12.86 3.53
CA GLY A 202 0.89 -13.55 2.25
C GLY A 202 2.06 -14.48 2.01
N ARG A 203 1.77 -15.61 1.35
CA ARG A 203 2.76 -16.64 1.02
C ARG A 203 2.64 -17.02 -0.44
N GLU A 204 3.79 -17.08 -1.13
CA GLU A 204 3.91 -17.70 -2.44
C GLU A 204 4.07 -19.22 -2.27
N MET A 205 3.40 -19.98 -3.14
CA MET A 205 3.45 -21.46 -3.12
C MET A 205 4.40 -21.99 -4.20
#